data_dccf3c11c5bc4abd6efc6168d8efeade
#
_entry.id   dccf3c11c5bc4abd6efc6168d8efeade
#
_cell.length_a   1.000
_cell.length_b   1.000
_cell.length_c   1.000
_cell.angle_alpha   90.00
_cell.angle_beta   90.00
_cell.angle_gamma   90.00
#
_symmetry.space_group_name_H-M   'P 1'
#
loop_
_entity.id
_entity.type
_entity.pdbx_description
1 polymer ?
#
loop_
_entity_poly.entity_id
_entity_poly.type
_entity_poly.pdbx_seq_one_letter_code
_entity_poly.pdbx_strand_id
1 'polypeptide(L)'
;MRDFELNRLQEIYDGFSADYDRGRALFDNRAQLEMLAAQIPSGADVLDAGCGSGNPVLRFFAEQGFSLTGTDISPAMLRLAAKQVPNARLVVADTAALGFDEDSFDLITSFYSLFHLEMEKQNQAFEHFFRMLRSDGLAYFTLASEEYTGSPEFWGTRMFAGVELPYSHVRPEAYRRLLEGIGFRIEELDHRSVGGETMLWVLVSKPA
;
A
#
# COMPACT_ATOMS: atom_id res chain seq x y z
N MET A 1 -17.89 -16.28 -4.39
CA MET A 1 -17.59 -15.74 -3.04
C MET A 1 -16.53 -14.65 -3.11
N ARG A 2 -15.40 -14.84 -3.84
CA ARG A 2 -14.27 -13.87 -3.95
C ARG A 2 -14.68 -12.49 -4.52
N ASP A 3 -15.48 -12.45 -5.57
CA ASP A 3 -15.93 -11.17 -6.18
C ASP A 3 -16.88 -10.35 -5.28
N PHE A 4 -17.61 -11.03 -4.39
CA PHE A 4 -18.51 -10.37 -3.47
C PHE A 4 -17.77 -9.57 -2.37
N GLU A 5 -16.62 -10.08 -1.90
CA GLU A 5 -15.83 -9.40 -0.85
C GLU A 5 -15.11 -8.15 -1.42
N LEU A 6 -14.60 -8.24 -2.65
CA LEU A 6 -13.94 -7.13 -3.32
C LEU A 6 -14.90 -5.98 -3.61
N ASN A 7 -16.07 -6.30 -4.16
CA ASN A 7 -17.14 -5.32 -4.41
C ASN A 7 -17.61 -4.64 -3.12
N ARG A 8 -17.70 -5.41 -2.02
CA ARG A 8 -18.07 -4.84 -0.70
C ARG A 8 -17.01 -3.88 -0.17
N LEU A 9 -15.73 -4.21 -0.32
CA LEU A 9 -14.64 -3.32 0.09
C LEU A 9 -14.66 -2.01 -0.72
N GLN A 10 -14.87 -2.11 -2.03
CA GLN A 10 -15.05 -0.95 -2.91
C GLN A 10 -16.23 -0.08 -2.47
N GLU A 11 -17.42 -0.68 -2.26
CA GLU A 11 -18.62 0.04 -1.81
C GLU A 11 -18.40 0.78 -0.48
N ILE A 12 -17.69 0.15 0.45
CA ILE A 12 -17.36 0.75 1.74
C ILE A 12 -16.49 2.00 1.52
N TYR A 13 -15.39 1.89 0.76
CA TYR A 13 -14.51 3.02 0.50
C TYR A 13 -15.15 4.11 -0.34
N ASP A 14 -16.02 3.75 -1.28
CA ASP A 14 -16.83 4.72 -2.02
C ASP A 14 -17.77 5.50 -1.08
N GLY A 15 -18.37 4.82 -0.09
CA GLY A 15 -19.35 5.40 0.80
C GLY A 15 -18.78 6.40 1.82
N PHE A 16 -17.55 6.22 2.30
CA PHE A 16 -16.97 7.12 3.30
C PHE A 16 -15.76 7.93 2.81
N SER A 17 -15.50 7.94 1.50
CA SER A 17 -14.36 8.63 0.89
C SER A 17 -14.22 10.10 1.32
N ALA A 18 -15.33 10.82 1.47
CA ALA A 18 -15.33 12.23 1.88
C ALA A 18 -14.85 12.45 3.33
N ASP A 19 -15.10 11.48 4.22
CA ASP A 19 -14.70 11.54 5.63
C ASP A 19 -13.30 10.96 5.87
N TYR A 20 -12.88 10.05 4.99
CA TYR A 20 -11.59 9.39 5.05
C TYR A 20 -10.41 10.37 5.03
N ASP A 21 -10.45 11.35 4.15
CA ASP A 21 -9.37 12.32 3.98
C ASP A 21 -9.16 13.21 5.24
N ARG A 22 -10.24 13.47 5.99
CA ARG A 22 -10.18 14.21 7.27
C ARG A 22 -9.44 13.44 8.36
N GLY A 23 -9.55 12.13 8.38
CA GLY A 23 -8.84 11.26 9.34
C GLY A 23 -7.36 11.06 9.00
N ARG A 24 -6.98 11.24 7.74
CA ARG A 24 -5.60 11.00 7.26
C ARG A 24 -4.56 11.97 7.84
N ALA A 25 -4.94 13.14 8.30
CA ALA A 25 -4.03 14.08 8.95
C ALA A 25 -3.37 13.50 10.23
N LEU A 26 -3.93 12.43 10.81
CA LEU A 26 -3.35 11.74 11.98
C LEU A 26 -2.20 10.79 11.59
N PHE A 27 -2.09 10.39 10.31
CA PHE A 27 -1.09 9.45 9.82
C PHE A 27 0.06 10.22 9.15
N ASP A 28 0.96 10.77 9.98
CA ASP A 28 2.14 11.46 9.48
C ASP A 28 3.22 10.45 9.08
N ASN A 29 3.32 10.20 7.77
CA ASN A 29 4.32 9.33 7.16
C ASN A 29 5.47 10.12 6.52
N ARG A 30 5.58 11.43 6.82
CA ARG A 30 6.51 12.32 6.13
C ARG A 30 7.96 11.86 6.21
N ALA A 31 8.41 11.44 7.38
CA ALA A 31 9.78 10.96 7.56
C ALA A 31 10.11 9.73 6.68
N GLN A 32 9.14 8.82 6.53
CA GLN A 32 9.28 7.64 5.67
C GLN A 32 9.32 8.03 4.19
N LEU A 33 8.48 8.97 3.78
CA LEU A 33 8.46 9.46 2.40
C LEU A 33 9.74 10.22 2.03
N GLU A 34 10.27 11.04 2.94
CA GLU A 34 11.56 11.73 2.77
C GLU A 34 12.72 10.72 2.66
N MET A 35 12.72 9.68 3.48
CA MET A 35 13.71 8.61 3.43
C MET A 35 13.66 7.86 2.08
N LEU A 36 12.48 7.55 1.56
CA LEU A 36 12.31 6.90 0.25
C LEU A 36 12.75 7.81 -0.89
N ALA A 37 12.35 9.09 -0.89
CA ALA A 37 12.70 10.05 -1.92
C ALA A 37 14.22 10.25 -2.03
N ALA A 38 14.96 10.12 -0.93
CA ALA A 38 16.41 10.20 -0.90
C ALA A 38 17.14 8.96 -1.47
N GLN A 39 16.42 7.83 -1.63
CA GLN A 39 17.00 6.56 -2.09
C GLN A 39 16.70 6.24 -3.56
N ILE A 40 15.83 7.00 -4.21
CA ILE A 40 15.46 6.78 -5.62
C ILE A 40 15.95 7.91 -6.51
N PRO A 41 16.18 7.67 -7.81
CA PRO A 41 16.61 8.71 -8.75
C PRO A 41 15.62 9.89 -8.83
N SER A 42 16.13 11.09 -9.11
CA SER A 42 15.27 12.25 -9.39
C SER A 42 14.38 11.97 -10.60
N GLY A 43 13.09 12.24 -10.48
CA GLY A 43 12.09 11.97 -11.54
C GLY A 43 11.74 10.48 -11.72
N ALA A 44 12.11 9.63 -10.77
CA ALA A 44 11.79 8.20 -10.78
C ALA A 44 10.30 7.93 -10.96
N ASP A 45 9.98 6.74 -11.49
CA ASP A 45 8.61 6.25 -11.64
C ASP A 45 8.15 5.62 -10.32
N VAL A 46 7.12 6.20 -9.71
CA VAL A 46 6.56 5.77 -8.42
C VAL A 46 5.14 5.24 -8.63
N LEU A 47 4.87 4.03 -8.12
CA LEU A 47 3.54 3.46 -7.99
C LEU A 47 3.08 3.53 -6.55
N ASP A 48 1.89 4.07 -6.30
CA ASP A 48 1.20 3.96 -5.02
C ASP A 48 -0.01 3.02 -5.18
N ALA A 49 0.10 1.81 -4.65
CA ALA A 49 -0.91 0.74 -4.78
C ALA A 49 -1.87 0.79 -3.58
N GLY A 50 -3.15 1.07 -3.84
CA GLY A 50 -4.12 1.43 -2.81
C GLY A 50 -3.95 2.87 -2.36
N CYS A 51 -3.81 3.80 -3.33
CA CYS A 51 -3.42 5.19 -3.07
C CYS A 51 -4.51 6.04 -2.37
N GLY A 52 -5.74 5.55 -2.27
CA GLY A 52 -6.86 6.28 -1.70
C GLY A 52 -7.07 7.64 -2.37
N SER A 53 -7.16 8.69 -1.56
CA SER A 53 -7.28 10.08 -2.03
C SER A 53 -5.99 10.68 -2.58
N GLY A 54 -4.88 9.93 -2.60
CA GLY A 54 -3.55 10.40 -3.00
C GLY A 54 -2.80 11.15 -1.90
N ASN A 55 -3.40 11.34 -0.73
CA ASN A 55 -2.80 12.03 0.41
C ASN A 55 -2.44 11.00 1.52
N PRO A 56 -1.21 11.00 2.08
CA PRO A 56 -0.11 11.95 1.80
C PRO A 56 0.82 11.54 0.66
N VAL A 57 0.81 10.28 0.20
CA VAL A 57 1.88 9.66 -0.59
C VAL A 57 2.04 10.31 -1.97
N LEU A 58 1.02 10.20 -2.83
CA LEU A 58 1.11 10.77 -4.19
C LEU A 58 1.36 12.27 -4.15
N ARG A 59 0.72 12.98 -3.22
CA ARG A 59 0.92 14.43 -3.07
C ARG A 59 2.36 14.76 -2.72
N PHE A 60 2.97 14.07 -1.77
CA PHE A 60 4.36 14.27 -1.38
C PHE A 60 5.30 14.11 -2.58
N PHE A 61 5.19 12.98 -3.29
CA PHE A 61 6.05 12.71 -4.45
C PHE A 61 5.78 13.64 -5.63
N ALA A 62 4.54 14.12 -5.82
CA ALA A 62 4.23 15.15 -6.83
C ALA A 62 4.96 16.47 -6.55
N GLU A 63 4.98 16.90 -5.29
CA GLU A 63 5.69 18.12 -4.86
C GLU A 63 7.22 18.00 -5.07
N GLN A 64 7.75 16.78 -5.14
CA GLN A 64 9.17 16.49 -5.41
C GLN A 64 9.48 16.27 -6.91
N GLY A 65 8.48 16.28 -7.79
CA GLY A 65 8.65 16.15 -9.24
C GLY A 65 8.84 14.73 -9.78
N PHE A 66 8.38 13.72 -9.05
CA PHE A 66 8.39 12.32 -9.48
C PHE A 66 7.29 12.01 -10.52
N SER A 67 7.49 10.96 -11.32
CA SER A 67 6.49 10.40 -12.25
C SER A 67 5.56 9.47 -11.48
N LEU A 68 4.23 9.77 -11.45
CA LEU A 68 3.32 9.13 -10.51
C LEU A 68 2.25 8.29 -11.18
N THR A 69 2.10 7.07 -10.67
CA THR A 69 0.93 6.22 -10.92
C THR A 69 0.28 5.88 -9.59
N GLY A 70 -1.04 6.08 -9.48
CA GLY A 70 -1.82 5.65 -8.32
C GLY A 70 -2.86 4.62 -8.73
N THR A 71 -3.03 3.57 -7.94
CA THR A 71 -4.12 2.61 -8.13
C THR A 71 -4.96 2.52 -6.87
N ASP A 72 -6.26 2.36 -7.05
CA ASP A 72 -7.18 2.06 -5.95
C ASP A 72 -8.37 1.28 -6.49
N ILE A 73 -9.01 0.48 -5.66
CA ILE A 73 -10.22 -0.25 -6.03
C ILE A 73 -11.45 0.69 -6.08
N SER A 74 -11.42 1.79 -5.32
CA SER A 74 -12.51 2.76 -5.22
C SER A 74 -12.39 3.87 -6.26
N PRO A 75 -13.30 3.94 -7.24
CA PRO A 75 -13.39 5.08 -8.15
C PRO A 75 -13.65 6.42 -7.42
N ALA A 76 -14.31 6.39 -6.26
CA ALA A 76 -14.55 7.60 -5.47
C ALA A 76 -13.26 8.15 -4.88
N MET A 77 -12.38 7.29 -4.35
CA MET A 77 -11.05 7.66 -3.88
C MET A 77 -10.21 8.26 -5.01
N LEU A 78 -10.19 7.64 -6.18
CA LEU A 78 -9.43 8.16 -7.33
C LEU A 78 -9.96 9.50 -7.84
N ARG A 79 -11.26 9.79 -7.70
CA ARG A 79 -11.79 11.14 -7.99
C ARG A 79 -11.27 12.19 -7.01
N LEU A 80 -11.00 11.84 -5.77
CA LEU A 80 -10.34 12.74 -4.81
C LEU A 80 -8.86 12.90 -5.15
N ALA A 81 -8.16 11.80 -5.44
CA ALA A 81 -6.76 11.80 -5.85
C ALA A 81 -6.53 12.68 -7.08
N ALA A 82 -7.41 12.61 -8.10
CA ALA A 82 -7.33 13.45 -9.30
C ALA A 82 -7.41 14.96 -9.02
N LYS A 83 -8.10 15.36 -7.95
CA LYS A 83 -8.15 16.77 -7.54
C LYS A 83 -6.87 17.21 -6.82
N GLN A 84 -6.26 16.31 -6.05
CA GLN A 84 -5.06 16.60 -5.26
C GLN A 84 -3.78 16.50 -6.11
N VAL A 85 -3.73 15.53 -7.03
CA VAL A 85 -2.56 15.22 -7.86
C VAL A 85 -2.98 15.09 -9.33
N PRO A 86 -3.36 16.18 -10.01
CA PRO A 86 -3.97 16.15 -11.35
C PRO A 86 -3.05 15.60 -12.44
N ASN A 87 -1.75 15.56 -12.22
CA ASN A 87 -0.76 15.05 -13.17
C ASN A 87 -0.41 13.57 -12.95
N ALA A 88 -0.94 12.93 -11.91
CA ALA A 88 -0.73 11.50 -11.68
C ALA A 88 -1.58 10.65 -12.64
N ARG A 89 -1.03 9.54 -13.12
CA ARG A 89 -1.79 8.49 -13.80
C ARG A 89 -2.58 7.72 -12.76
N LEU A 90 -3.91 7.76 -12.83
CA LEU A 90 -4.79 7.08 -11.87
C LEU A 90 -5.53 5.94 -12.56
N VAL A 91 -5.51 4.74 -11.96
CA VAL A 91 -6.09 3.51 -12.52
C VAL A 91 -6.92 2.78 -11.47
N VAL A 92 -8.17 2.48 -11.78
CA VAL A 92 -9.00 1.59 -10.94
C VAL A 92 -8.47 0.17 -11.09
N ALA A 93 -7.94 -0.41 -10.00
CA ALA A 93 -7.38 -1.77 -10.01
C ALA A 93 -7.41 -2.44 -8.64
N ASP A 94 -7.50 -3.77 -8.64
CA ASP A 94 -7.21 -4.60 -7.47
C ASP A 94 -5.69 -4.72 -7.30
N THR A 95 -5.17 -4.41 -6.13
CA THR A 95 -3.72 -4.50 -5.82
C THR A 95 -3.18 -5.92 -6.01
N ALA A 96 -4.01 -6.94 -5.86
CA ALA A 96 -3.64 -8.33 -6.12
C ALA A 96 -3.60 -8.70 -7.61
N ALA A 97 -4.01 -7.80 -8.52
CA ALA A 97 -4.12 -8.10 -9.95
C ALA A 97 -3.60 -6.94 -10.84
N LEU A 98 -2.50 -6.32 -10.44
CA LEU A 98 -1.89 -5.21 -11.18
C LEU A 98 -1.27 -5.67 -12.50
N GLY A 99 -1.69 -5.05 -13.60
CA GLY A 99 -1.31 -5.41 -14.97
C GLY A 99 -0.28 -4.46 -15.61
N PHE A 100 0.64 -3.88 -14.83
CA PHE A 100 1.73 -3.07 -15.41
C PHE A 100 2.85 -3.97 -15.95
N ASP A 101 3.64 -3.42 -16.86
CA ASP A 101 4.78 -4.11 -17.45
C ASP A 101 5.87 -4.42 -16.39
N GLU A 102 6.75 -5.35 -16.72
CA GLU A 102 7.93 -5.65 -15.91
C GLU A 102 8.87 -4.44 -15.88
N ASP A 103 9.65 -4.30 -14.81
CA ASP A 103 10.67 -3.26 -14.64
C ASP A 103 10.19 -1.83 -14.95
N SER A 104 8.96 -1.51 -14.52
CA SER A 104 8.28 -0.23 -14.79
C SER A 104 8.50 0.83 -13.71
N PHE A 105 8.78 0.43 -12.47
CA PHE A 105 8.82 1.33 -11.34
C PHE A 105 10.13 1.26 -10.57
N ASP A 106 10.58 2.41 -10.08
CA ASP A 106 11.72 2.53 -9.18
C ASP A 106 11.31 2.39 -7.72
N LEU A 107 10.07 2.78 -7.41
CA LEU A 107 9.46 2.67 -6.08
C LEU A 107 8.01 2.22 -6.20
N ILE A 108 7.64 1.28 -5.35
CA ILE A 108 6.23 0.92 -5.10
C ILE A 108 5.91 1.16 -3.63
N THR A 109 4.86 1.93 -3.35
CA THR A 109 4.30 2.11 -2.01
C THR A 109 2.93 1.45 -1.89
N SER A 110 2.58 0.97 -0.69
CA SER A 110 1.23 0.47 -0.40
C SER A 110 0.96 0.60 1.10
N PHE A 111 0.48 1.77 1.53
CA PHE A 111 0.24 2.03 2.94
C PHE A 111 -1.23 1.85 3.31
N TYR A 112 -1.48 1.10 4.37
CA TYR A 112 -2.80 0.83 4.95
C TYR A 112 -3.81 0.20 3.97
N SER A 113 -3.33 -0.67 3.08
CA SER A 113 -4.13 -1.31 2.03
C SER A 113 -4.04 -2.84 2.03
N LEU A 114 -2.83 -3.40 1.98
CA LEU A 114 -2.58 -4.83 1.74
C LEU A 114 -3.24 -5.75 2.76
N PHE A 115 -3.36 -5.34 4.01
CA PHE A 115 -3.95 -6.16 5.06
C PHE A 115 -5.48 -6.37 4.94
N HIS A 116 -6.14 -5.66 4.01
CA HIS A 116 -7.53 -5.93 3.63
C HIS A 116 -7.66 -7.11 2.66
N LEU A 117 -6.55 -7.57 2.11
CA LEU A 117 -6.49 -8.72 1.21
C LEU A 117 -6.28 -10.01 2.01
N GLU A 118 -6.88 -11.11 1.54
CA GLU A 118 -6.54 -12.45 2.02
C GLU A 118 -5.06 -12.78 1.75
N MET A 119 -4.46 -13.68 2.52
CA MET A 119 -3.04 -14.03 2.41
C MET A 119 -2.61 -14.47 1.01
N GLU A 120 -3.46 -15.24 0.31
CA GLU A 120 -3.20 -15.63 -1.08
C GLU A 120 -3.09 -14.43 -2.01
N LYS A 121 -3.97 -13.43 -1.83
CA LYS A 121 -3.96 -12.18 -2.60
C LYS A 121 -2.81 -11.26 -2.20
N GLN A 122 -2.43 -11.23 -0.92
CA GLN A 122 -1.22 -10.51 -0.50
C GLN A 122 0.01 -11.09 -1.19
N ASN A 123 0.13 -12.43 -1.26
CA ASN A 123 1.23 -13.08 -1.98
C ASN A 123 1.25 -12.68 -3.48
N GLN A 124 0.10 -12.70 -4.14
CA GLN A 124 -0.03 -12.26 -5.54
C GLN A 124 0.41 -10.80 -5.71
N ALA A 125 0.01 -9.91 -4.78
CA ALA A 125 0.44 -8.51 -4.80
C ALA A 125 1.97 -8.38 -4.67
N PHE A 126 2.60 -9.13 -3.77
CA PHE A 126 4.07 -9.11 -3.62
C PHE A 126 4.79 -9.65 -4.88
N GLU A 127 4.29 -10.72 -5.51
CA GLU A 127 4.82 -11.22 -6.77
C GLU A 127 4.71 -10.17 -7.89
N HIS A 128 3.58 -9.46 -7.98
CA HIS A 128 3.40 -8.35 -8.92
C HIS A 128 4.36 -7.20 -8.61
N PHE A 129 4.54 -6.81 -7.34
CA PHE A 129 5.49 -5.75 -6.96
C PHE A 129 6.91 -6.13 -7.38
N PHE A 130 7.34 -7.38 -7.10
CA PHE A 130 8.66 -7.86 -7.51
C PHE A 130 8.88 -7.78 -9.02
N ARG A 131 7.88 -8.24 -9.80
CA ARG A 131 7.93 -8.22 -11.25
C ARG A 131 8.01 -6.80 -11.83
N MET A 132 7.21 -5.89 -11.27
CA MET A 132 7.08 -4.50 -11.77
C MET A 132 8.23 -3.60 -11.34
N LEU A 133 8.95 -3.92 -10.27
CA LEU A 133 10.12 -3.16 -9.85
C LEU A 133 11.28 -3.37 -10.81
N ARG A 134 12.01 -2.28 -11.08
CA ARG A 134 13.34 -2.33 -11.70
C ARG A 134 14.34 -2.98 -10.76
N SER A 135 15.49 -3.43 -11.31
CA SER A 135 16.65 -3.82 -10.50
C SER A 135 17.02 -2.67 -9.54
N ASP A 136 17.33 -3.00 -8.30
CA ASP A 136 17.58 -2.07 -7.18
C ASP A 136 16.37 -1.19 -6.79
N GLY A 137 15.19 -1.42 -7.38
CA GLY A 137 13.94 -0.76 -7.01
C GLY A 137 13.46 -1.18 -5.64
N LEU A 138 12.69 -0.30 -4.99
CA LEU A 138 12.20 -0.45 -3.63
C LEU A 138 10.69 -0.66 -3.58
N ALA A 139 10.22 -1.50 -2.65
CA ALA A 139 8.83 -1.50 -2.24
C ALA A 139 8.71 -1.24 -0.74
N TYR A 140 7.83 -0.30 -0.33
CA TYR A 140 7.56 0.01 1.06
C TYR A 140 6.07 -0.05 1.34
N PHE A 141 5.68 -0.89 2.28
CA PHE A 141 4.26 -1.13 2.56
C PHE A 141 3.99 -1.45 4.02
N THR A 142 2.72 -1.36 4.42
CA THR A 142 2.26 -1.70 5.76
C THR A 142 1.38 -2.94 5.75
N LEU A 143 1.56 -3.77 6.77
CA LEU A 143 0.77 -4.96 7.05
C LEU A 143 0.17 -4.84 8.45
N ALA A 144 -0.94 -5.53 8.69
CA ALA A 144 -1.49 -5.61 10.04
C ALA A 144 -0.54 -6.41 10.95
N SER A 145 -0.66 -6.19 12.26
CA SER A 145 0.21 -6.78 13.26
C SER A 145 -0.57 -7.37 14.43
N GLU A 146 0.11 -8.15 15.25
CA GLU A 146 -0.43 -8.66 16.51
C GLU A 146 -0.83 -7.51 17.44
N GLU A 147 -0.04 -6.44 17.48
CA GLU A 147 -0.32 -5.25 18.30
C GLU A 147 -1.63 -4.58 17.93
N TYR A 148 -1.98 -4.61 16.62
CA TYR A 148 -3.23 -4.05 16.11
C TYR A 148 -4.42 -4.99 16.28
N THR A 149 -4.24 -6.29 16.01
CA THR A 149 -5.34 -7.26 16.00
C THR A 149 -5.55 -7.97 17.33
N GLY A 150 -4.51 -8.07 18.15
CA GLY A 150 -4.48 -8.83 19.41
C GLY A 150 -4.25 -10.34 19.18
N SER A 151 -3.85 -10.75 17.99
CA SER A 151 -3.56 -12.14 17.65
C SER A 151 -2.32 -12.24 16.77
N PRO A 152 -1.42 -13.22 16.97
CA PRO A 152 -0.20 -13.38 16.18
C PRO A 152 -0.44 -13.71 14.71
N GLU A 153 -1.59 -14.26 14.41
CA GLU A 153 -2.11 -14.50 13.06
C GLU A 153 -3.60 -14.18 13.06
N PHE A 154 -4.07 -13.49 12.06
CA PHE A 154 -5.43 -13.01 12.02
C PHE A 154 -6.04 -13.16 10.63
N TRP A 155 -7.28 -13.60 10.61
CA TRP A 155 -8.22 -13.54 9.50
C TRP A 155 -9.59 -13.23 10.06
N GLY A 156 -10.12 -12.08 9.73
CA GLY A 156 -11.42 -11.68 10.26
C GLY A 156 -11.74 -10.24 9.91
N THR A 157 -12.65 -9.66 10.67
CA THR A 157 -13.04 -8.27 10.51
C THR A 157 -12.70 -7.45 11.75
N ARG A 158 -12.45 -6.16 11.56
CA ARG A 158 -12.23 -5.16 12.61
C ARG A 158 -13.04 -3.91 12.30
N MET A 159 -13.48 -3.22 13.34
CA MET A 159 -14.16 -1.94 13.22
C MET A 159 -13.14 -0.83 12.97
N PHE A 160 -13.29 -0.09 11.88
CA PHE A 160 -12.55 1.12 11.58
C PHE A 160 -13.50 2.23 11.18
N ALA A 161 -13.43 3.38 11.84
CA ALA A 161 -14.31 4.55 11.58
C ALA A 161 -15.82 4.21 11.54
N GLY A 162 -16.27 3.23 12.36
CA GLY A 162 -17.67 2.81 12.41
C GLY A 162 -18.08 1.80 11.32
N VAL A 163 -17.13 1.34 10.51
CA VAL A 163 -17.34 0.36 9.44
C VAL A 163 -16.56 -0.91 9.72
N GLU A 164 -17.15 -2.06 9.43
CA GLU A 164 -16.48 -3.36 9.55
C GLU A 164 -15.68 -3.66 8.29
N LEU A 165 -14.34 -3.79 8.43
CA LEU A 165 -13.40 -4.06 7.34
C LEU A 165 -12.70 -5.40 7.54
N PRO A 166 -12.38 -6.13 6.45
CA PRO A 166 -11.57 -7.33 6.52
C PRO A 166 -10.11 -7.01 6.85
N TYR A 167 -9.50 -7.85 7.67
CA TYR A 167 -8.07 -7.81 7.99
C TYR A 167 -7.49 -9.20 7.97
N SER A 168 -6.30 -9.34 7.41
CA SER A 168 -5.53 -10.57 7.51
C SER A 168 -4.05 -10.29 7.67
N HIS A 169 -3.38 -11.11 8.48
CA HIS A 169 -1.93 -11.11 8.61
C HIS A 169 -1.42 -12.42 9.20
N VAL A 170 -0.15 -12.65 9.00
CA VAL A 170 0.64 -13.71 9.63
C VAL A 170 1.78 -13.09 10.45
N ARG A 171 2.54 -13.91 11.19
CA ARG A 171 3.70 -13.47 11.96
C ARG A 171 4.78 -12.85 11.05
N PRO A 172 5.56 -11.87 11.54
CA PRO A 172 6.62 -11.22 10.77
C PRO A 172 7.62 -12.19 10.12
N GLU A 173 7.96 -13.30 10.80
CA GLU A 173 8.86 -14.32 10.27
C GLU A 173 8.27 -15.09 9.08
N ALA A 174 6.94 -15.22 9.01
CA ALA A 174 6.27 -15.83 7.86
C ALA A 174 6.29 -14.88 6.66
N TYR A 175 6.06 -13.58 6.86
CA TYR A 175 6.24 -12.56 5.83
C TYR A 175 7.68 -12.49 5.32
N ARG A 176 8.68 -12.53 6.21
CA ARG A 176 10.09 -12.60 5.83
C ARG A 176 10.35 -13.75 4.87
N ARG A 177 9.99 -14.98 5.25
CA ARG A 177 10.19 -16.16 4.39
C ARG A 177 9.47 -16.05 3.05
N LEU A 178 8.25 -15.49 3.06
CA LEU A 178 7.46 -15.30 1.85
C LEU A 178 8.15 -14.33 0.87
N LEU A 179 8.55 -13.16 1.36
CA LEU A 179 9.18 -12.12 0.55
C LEU A 179 10.56 -12.53 0.04
N GLU A 180 11.37 -13.16 0.89
CA GLU A 180 12.67 -13.73 0.48
C GLU A 180 12.49 -14.88 -0.53
N GLY A 181 11.42 -15.69 -0.38
CA GLY A 181 11.05 -16.75 -1.33
C GLY A 181 10.64 -16.23 -2.72
N ILE A 182 10.07 -15.04 -2.81
CA ILE A 182 9.77 -14.33 -4.07
C ILE A 182 11.08 -13.79 -4.72
N GLY A 183 12.08 -13.47 -3.92
CA GLY A 183 13.38 -12.94 -4.39
C GLY A 183 13.72 -11.56 -3.82
N PHE A 184 12.88 -10.97 -2.97
CA PHE A 184 13.18 -9.71 -2.32
C PHE A 184 14.31 -9.82 -1.30
N ARG A 185 15.08 -8.75 -1.15
CA ARG A 185 15.94 -8.51 0.00
C ARG A 185 15.18 -7.64 1.00
N ILE A 186 15.13 -8.08 2.27
CA ILE A 186 14.49 -7.32 3.35
C ILE A 186 15.46 -6.24 3.83
N GLU A 187 15.09 -4.98 3.67
CA GLU A 187 15.83 -3.82 4.17
C GLU A 187 15.34 -3.41 5.57
N GLU A 188 14.01 -3.50 5.79
CA GLU A 188 13.38 -3.22 7.07
C GLU A 188 12.16 -4.13 7.25
N LEU A 189 11.92 -4.59 8.47
CA LEU A 189 10.72 -5.32 8.88
C LEU A 189 10.50 -5.07 10.36
N ASP A 190 9.80 -3.97 10.68
CA ASP A 190 9.68 -3.44 12.04
C ASP A 190 8.26 -2.96 12.34
N HIS A 191 7.87 -3.06 13.63
CA HIS A 191 6.62 -2.48 14.10
C HIS A 191 6.80 -0.97 14.34
N ARG A 192 5.86 -0.18 13.81
CA ARG A 192 5.82 1.27 14.03
C ARG A 192 4.42 1.73 14.35
N SER A 193 4.31 2.65 15.31
CA SER A 193 3.05 3.29 15.68
C SER A 193 2.93 4.63 14.97
N VAL A 194 1.91 4.77 14.13
CA VAL A 194 1.58 6.02 13.41
C VAL A 194 0.08 6.24 13.54
N GLY A 195 -0.33 7.45 13.91
CA GLY A 195 -1.76 7.78 14.06
C GLY A 195 -2.48 7.00 15.17
N GLY A 196 -1.73 6.39 16.12
CA GLY A 196 -2.29 5.57 17.18
C GLY A 196 -2.47 4.09 16.81
N GLU A 197 -2.10 3.69 15.60
CA GLU A 197 -2.12 2.30 15.15
C GLU A 197 -0.70 1.75 15.02
N THR A 198 -0.46 0.55 15.54
CA THR A 198 0.83 -0.14 15.40
C THR A 198 0.72 -1.17 14.29
N MET A 199 1.43 -0.93 13.19
CA MET A 199 1.46 -1.79 12.02
C MET A 199 2.87 -2.35 11.80
N LEU A 200 2.97 -3.46 11.07
CA LEU A 200 4.24 -3.97 10.56
C LEU A 200 4.61 -3.18 9.29
N TRP A 201 5.74 -2.49 9.33
CA TRP A 201 6.31 -1.74 8.22
C TRP A 201 7.39 -2.56 7.54
N VAL A 202 7.31 -2.69 6.23
CA VAL A 202 8.18 -3.58 5.45
C VAL A 202 8.78 -2.81 4.28
N LEU A 203 10.10 -2.62 4.31
CA LEU A 203 10.87 -2.12 3.18
C LEU A 203 11.66 -3.28 2.58
N VAL A 204 11.49 -3.46 1.29
CA VAL A 204 12.19 -4.49 0.51
C VAL A 204 12.81 -3.89 -0.75
N SER A 205 13.87 -4.53 -1.25
CA SER A 205 14.46 -4.20 -2.55
C SER A 205 14.44 -5.40 -3.49
N LYS A 206 14.34 -5.13 -4.81
CA LYS A 206 14.60 -6.12 -5.85
C LYS A 206 16.10 -6.11 -6.13
N PRO A 207 16.85 -7.18 -5.86
CA PRO A 207 18.28 -7.26 -6.19
C PRO A 207 18.55 -7.05 -7.69
N ALA A 208 19.78 -6.58 -8.02
CA ALA A 208 20.24 -6.37 -9.39
C ALA A 208 20.32 -7.67 -10.20
#